data_93b39fc4a5865d78c3aad0dbc93f1b59
#
_entry.id   93b39fc4a5865d78c3aad0dbc93f1b59
#
_cell.length_a   1.000
_cell.length_b   1.000
_cell.length_c   1.000
_cell.angle_alpha   90.00
_cell.angle_beta   90.00
_cell.angle_gamma   90.00
#
_symmetry.space_group_name_H-M   'P 1'
#
loop_
_entity.id
_entity.type
_entity.pdbx_description
1 polymer ?
#
loop_
_entity_poly.entity_id
_entity_poly.type
_entity_poly.pdbx_seq_one_letter_code
_entity_poly.pdbx_strand_id
1 'polypeptide(L)'
;MNRALLKQDAKDAMKAANPHPVLTTLVFWAIQLAAQIILGIVSSICGFTTYFSAAISSGMYEDSAFLNYAPSIGAFLIYLVVAIVIGLLIGTVQFGYYAYSLKVFKHEEAGISELLAYFPMLLKIFGLSLWMGLFIMLWSCLCYIPGIIAALRYSQAFYILAEDPNKGIRQCVNESKELMSGHLWEYFVLQLS
;
A
#
# COMPACT_ATOMS: atom_id res chain seq x y z
N MET A 1 -9.06 25.49 -5.57
CA MET A 1 -8.72 24.48 -6.61
C MET A 1 -10.00 24.06 -7.36
N ASN A 2 -10.02 24.11 -8.71
CA ASN A 2 -11.22 23.72 -9.48
C ASN A 2 -11.23 22.19 -9.71
N ARG A 3 -11.98 21.47 -8.85
CA ARG A 3 -12.05 20.01 -8.84
C ARG A 3 -12.62 19.41 -10.13
N ALA A 4 -13.54 20.12 -10.79
CA ALA A 4 -14.12 19.64 -12.04
C ALA A 4 -13.08 19.60 -13.16
N LEU A 5 -12.24 20.62 -13.27
CA LEU A 5 -11.13 20.67 -14.23
C LEU A 5 -10.12 19.54 -13.96
N LEU A 6 -9.69 19.35 -12.71
CA LEU A 6 -8.75 18.26 -12.37
C LEU A 6 -9.28 16.86 -12.73
N LYS A 7 -10.57 16.61 -12.48
CA LYS A 7 -11.21 15.34 -12.88
C LYS A 7 -11.30 15.20 -14.40
N GLN A 8 -11.47 16.30 -15.11
CA GLN A 8 -11.54 16.30 -16.57
C GLN A 8 -10.14 16.05 -17.17
N ASP A 9 -9.11 16.74 -16.69
CA ASP A 9 -7.72 16.55 -17.10
C ASP A 9 -7.27 15.09 -16.85
N ALA A 10 -7.61 14.53 -15.70
CA ALA A 10 -7.31 13.14 -15.38
C ALA A 10 -8.01 12.14 -16.33
N LYS A 11 -9.27 12.40 -16.70
CA LYS A 11 -10.00 11.57 -17.68
C LYS A 11 -9.39 11.65 -19.08
N ASP A 12 -8.96 12.82 -19.47
CA ASP A 12 -8.37 13.02 -20.80
C ASP A 12 -6.97 12.38 -20.87
N ALA A 13 -6.17 12.48 -19.80
CA ALA A 13 -4.91 11.75 -19.68
C ALA A 13 -5.10 10.24 -19.76
N MET A 14 -6.13 9.70 -19.07
CA MET A 14 -6.45 8.27 -19.13
C MET A 14 -6.90 7.79 -20.52
N LYS A 15 -7.61 8.61 -21.29
CA LYS A 15 -8.03 8.25 -22.65
C LYS A 15 -6.88 8.25 -23.65
N ALA A 16 -5.88 9.12 -23.44
CA ALA A 16 -4.72 9.24 -24.31
C ALA A 16 -3.66 8.15 -24.06
N ALA A 17 -3.69 7.52 -22.90
CA ALA A 17 -2.68 6.53 -22.51
C ALA A 17 -2.83 5.20 -23.26
N ASN A 18 -1.70 4.65 -23.70
CA ASN A 18 -1.61 3.32 -24.33
C ASN A 18 -0.47 2.50 -23.66
N PRO A 19 -0.74 1.32 -23.07
CA PRO A 19 -2.02 0.58 -23.02
C PRO A 19 -3.07 1.29 -22.15
N HIS A 20 -4.34 0.96 -22.42
CA HIS A 20 -5.44 1.61 -21.70
C HIS A 20 -5.33 1.39 -20.19
N PRO A 21 -5.44 2.44 -19.35
CA PRO A 21 -5.18 2.37 -17.90
C PRO A 21 -6.03 1.31 -17.17
N VAL A 22 -7.23 1.03 -17.70
CA VAL A 22 -8.09 -0.03 -17.16
C VAL A 22 -7.41 -1.40 -17.23
N LEU A 23 -6.67 -1.70 -18.31
CA LEU A 23 -5.97 -2.99 -18.44
C LEU A 23 -4.86 -3.10 -17.39
N THR A 24 -4.05 -2.06 -17.22
CA THR A 24 -2.98 -2.02 -16.21
C THR A 24 -3.54 -2.14 -14.79
N THR A 25 -4.66 -1.48 -14.51
CA THR A 25 -5.36 -1.58 -13.22
C THR A 25 -5.91 -3.00 -12.99
N LEU A 26 -6.48 -3.64 -14.00
CA LEU A 26 -6.95 -5.03 -13.89
C LEU A 26 -5.80 -6.00 -13.62
N VAL A 27 -4.67 -5.85 -14.32
CA VAL A 27 -3.46 -6.66 -14.07
C VAL A 27 -2.96 -6.44 -12.64
N PHE A 28 -2.90 -5.20 -12.17
CA PHE A 28 -2.52 -4.87 -10.80
C PHE A 28 -3.45 -5.56 -9.79
N TRP A 29 -4.78 -5.48 -9.96
CA TRP A 29 -5.74 -6.14 -9.10
C TRP A 29 -5.63 -7.67 -9.15
N ALA A 30 -5.36 -8.25 -10.32
CA ALA A 30 -5.15 -9.70 -10.45
C ALA A 30 -3.91 -10.16 -9.65
N ILE A 31 -2.81 -9.41 -9.69
CA ILE A 31 -1.60 -9.69 -8.90
C ILE A 31 -1.92 -9.60 -7.40
N GLN A 32 -2.66 -8.58 -6.98
CA GLN A 32 -3.07 -8.41 -5.58
C GLN A 32 -3.93 -9.58 -5.10
N LEU A 33 -4.91 -10.00 -5.89
CA LEU A 33 -5.78 -11.13 -5.57
C LEU A 33 -5.00 -12.44 -5.47
N ALA A 34 -4.10 -12.69 -6.43
CA ALA A 34 -3.25 -13.89 -6.39
C ALA A 34 -2.40 -13.95 -5.10
N ALA A 35 -1.82 -12.84 -4.70
CA ALA A 35 -1.04 -12.74 -3.48
C ALA A 35 -1.90 -12.97 -2.21
N GLN A 36 -3.12 -12.44 -2.16
CA GLN A 36 -4.05 -12.69 -1.05
C GLN A 36 -4.48 -14.15 -0.98
N ILE A 37 -4.72 -14.80 -2.12
CA ILE A 37 -5.03 -16.24 -2.18
C ILE A 37 -3.86 -17.06 -1.63
N ILE A 38 -2.62 -16.76 -2.03
CA ILE A 38 -1.42 -17.46 -1.54
C ILE A 38 -1.29 -17.29 -0.02
N LEU A 39 -1.41 -16.05 0.48
CA LEU A 39 -1.37 -15.79 1.94
C LEU A 39 -2.50 -16.51 2.69
N GLY A 40 -3.70 -16.57 2.11
CA GLY A 40 -4.83 -17.31 2.67
C GLY A 40 -4.58 -18.81 2.75
N ILE A 41 -3.99 -19.40 1.71
CA ILE A 41 -3.61 -20.84 1.69
C ILE A 41 -2.53 -21.10 2.76
N VAL A 42 -1.48 -20.27 2.83
CA VAL A 42 -0.43 -20.43 3.85
C VAL A 42 -0.97 -20.25 5.25
N SER A 43 -1.83 -19.26 5.49
CA SER A 43 -2.53 -19.03 6.76
C SER A 43 -3.36 -20.26 7.17
N SER A 44 -4.06 -20.88 6.21
CA SER A 44 -4.86 -22.09 6.45
C SER A 44 -3.97 -23.29 6.81
N ILE A 45 -2.89 -23.51 6.07
CA ILE A 45 -1.92 -24.59 6.34
C ILE A 45 -1.26 -24.40 7.72
N CYS A 46 -0.92 -23.17 8.09
CA CYS A 46 -0.34 -22.83 9.40
C CYS A 46 -1.35 -22.86 10.56
N GLY A 47 -2.64 -23.12 10.31
CA GLY A 47 -3.67 -23.19 11.33
C GLY A 47 -4.20 -21.85 11.85
N PHE A 48 -3.78 -20.71 11.26
CA PHE A 48 -4.23 -19.39 11.71
C PHE A 48 -5.72 -19.14 11.49
N THR A 49 -6.28 -19.63 10.38
CA THR A 49 -7.71 -19.48 10.08
C THR A 49 -8.57 -20.26 11.08
N THR A 50 -8.17 -21.47 11.46
CA THR A 50 -8.86 -22.28 12.46
C THR A 50 -8.75 -21.68 13.85
N TYR A 51 -7.55 -21.19 14.23
CA TYR A 51 -7.34 -20.49 15.49
C TYR A 51 -8.21 -19.25 15.60
N PHE A 52 -8.23 -18.40 14.56
CA PHE A 52 -8.98 -17.15 14.55
C PHE A 52 -10.49 -17.40 14.54
N SER A 53 -10.98 -18.40 13.79
CA SER A 53 -12.39 -18.77 13.80
C SER A 53 -12.83 -19.33 15.15
N ALA A 54 -12.00 -20.16 15.79
CA ALA A 54 -12.26 -20.66 17.13
C ALA A 54 -12.30 -19.52 18.16
N ALA A 55 -11.38 -18.58 18.10
CA ALA A 55 -11.33 -17.41 18.98
C ALA A 55 -12.59 -16.53 18.87
N ILE A 56 -13.12 -16.35 17.66
CA ILE A 56 -14.38 -15.59 17.44
C ILE A 56 -15.59 -16.39 17.94
N SER A 57 -15.66 -17.68 17.65
CA SER A 57 -16.83 -18.52 17.96
C SER A 57 -16.97 -18.85 19.45
N SER A 58 -15.85 -19.01 20.17
CA SER A 58 -15.82 -19.32 21.61
C SER A 58 -16.02 -18.12 22.52
N GLY A 59 -16.07 -16.89 21.95
CA GLY A 59 -16.29 -15.66 22.70
C GLY A 59 -15.20 -15.37 23.75
N MET A 60 -13.96 -15.83 23.53
CA MET A 60 -12.79 -15.66 24.42
C MET A 60 -12.94 -16.14 25.86
N TYR A 61 -13.96 -16.92 26.18
CA TYR A 61 -14.32 -17.28 27.58
C TYR A 61 -14.06 -18.76 27.98
N GLU A 62 -13.68 -19.62 27.03
CA GLU A 62 -13.28 -21.01 27.35
C GLU A 62 -11.79 -21.21 27.11
N ASP A 63 -10.98 -21.00 28.14
CA ASP A 63 -9.50 -20.98 28.09
C ASP A 63 -8.86 -22.26 27.53
N SER A 64 -9.49 -23.41 27.65
CA SER A 64 -8.88 -24.70 27.25
C SER A 64 -9.04 -25.00 25.74
N ALA A 65 -10.15 -24.63 25.13
CA ALA A 65 -10.38 -24.86 23.70
C ALA A 65 -9.51 -23.96 22.83
N PHE A 66 -9.35 -22.69 23.25
CA PHE A 66 -8.53 -21.68 22.55
C PHE A 66 -7.05 -22.11 22.45
N LEU A 67 -6.45 -22.60 23.51
CA LEU A 67 -5.04 -23.01 23.53
C LEU A 67 -4.76 -24.24 22.66
N ASN A 68 -5.74 -25.16 22.50
CA ASN A 68 -5.59 -26.33 21.66
C ASN A 68 -5.50 -26.02 20.14
N TYR A 69 -6.00 -24.87 19.71
CA TYR A 69 -5.96 -24.43 18.32
C TYR A 69 -4.81 -23.47 18.05
N ALA A 70 -4.02 -23.07 19.07
CA ALA A 70 -2.92 -22.15 18.87
C ALA A 70 -1.89 -22.71 17.86
N PRO A 71 -1.53 -21.97 16.83
CA PRO A 71 -0.52 -22.42 15.89
C PRO A 71 0.82 -22.58 16.61
N SER A 72 1.59 -23.60 16.23
CA SER A 72 2.92 -23.79 16.79
C SER A 72 3.82 -22.58 16.49
N ILE A 73 4.81 -22.31 17.35
CA ILE A 73 5.79 -21.22 17.12
C ILE A 73 6.45 -21.37 15.74
N GLY A 74 6.75 -22.60 15.31
CA GLY A 74 7.30 -22.88 14.00
C GLY A 74 6.37 -22.47 12.86
N ALA A 75 5.08 -22.79 12.94
CA ALA A 75 4.08 -22.37 11.96
C ALA A 75 3.93 -20.85 11.91
N PHE A 76 3.97 -20.18 13.07
CA PHE A 76 3.97 -18.73 13.15
C PHE A 76 5.16 -18.10 12.44
N LEU A 77 6.37 -18.60 12.67
CA LEU A 77 7.59 -18.09 12.05
C LEU A 77 7.56 -18.29 10.53
N ILE A 78 7.10 -19.45 10.05
CA ILE A 78 6.97 -19.73 8.60
C ILE A 78 5.98 -18.74 7.98
N TYR A 79 4.80 -18.57 8.60
CA TYR A 79 3.81 -17.62 8.11
C TYR A 79 4.36 -16.20 8.07
N LEU A 80 5.08 -15.76 9.11
CA LEU A 80 5.68 -14.43 9.21
C LEU A 80 6.68 -14.19 8.07
N VAL A 81 7.57 -15.15 7.82
CA VAL A 81 8.57 -15.04 6.74
C VAL A 81 7.88 -14.94 5.38
N VAL A 82 6.91 -15.81 5.11
CA VAL A 82 6.15 -15.78 3.84
C VAL A 82 5.38 -14.48 3.69
N ALA A 83 4.73 -14.01 4.75
CA ALA A 83 4.00 -12.74 4.74
C ALA A 83 4.91 -11.53 4.47
N ILE A 84 6.12 -11.51 5.06
CA ILE A 84 7.11 -10.46 4.79
C ILE A 84 7.55 -10.50 3.32
N VAL A 85 7.90 -11.67 2.79
CA VAL A 85 8.34 -11.80 1.39
C VAL A 85 7.25 -11.35 0.43
N ILE A 86 6.03 -11.85 0.61
CA ILE A 86 4.89 -11.45 -0.25
C ILE A 86 4.60 -9.95 -0.08
N GLY A 87 4.64 -9.42 1.14
CA GLY A 87 4.45 -8.00 1.41
C GLY A 87 5.47 -7.11 0.70
N LEU A 88 6.74 -7.52 0.67
CA LEU A 88 7.80 -6.82 -0.07
C LEU A 88 7.53 -6.80 -1.59
N LEU A 89 7.15 -7.94 -2.16
CA LEU A 89 6.84 -8.06 -3.58
C LEU A 89 5.63 -7.20 -3.96
N ILE A 90 4.54 -7.30 -3.19
CA ILE A 90 3.33 -6.50 -3.40
C ILE A 90 3.62 -5.01 -3.24
N GLY A 91 4.39 -4.61 -2.23
CA GLY A 91 4.77 -3.21 -2.01
C GLY A 91 5.53 -2.63 -3.20
N THR A 92 6.38 -3.43 -3.85
CA THR A 92 7.12 -3.01 -5.05
C THR A 92 6.18 -2.86 -6.26
N VAL A 93 5.24 -3.78 -6.45
CA VAL A 93 4.22 -3.69 -7.51
C VAL A 93 3.30 -2.49 -7.27
N GLN A 94 2.93 -2.22 -6.02
CA GLN A 94 2.16 -1.03 -5.63
C GLN A 94 2.89 0.26 -6.00
N PHE A 95 4.20 0.32 -5.72
CA PHE A 95 5.03 1.45 -6.10
C PHE A 95 5.11 1.61 -7.62
N GLY A 96 5.28 0.51 -8.36
CA GLY A 96 5.23 0.51 -9.83
C GLY A 96 3.92 1.08 -10.38
N TYR A 97 2.79 0.79 -9.71
CA TYR A 97 1.50 1.37 -10.06
C TYR A 97 1.43 2.89 -9.80
N TYR A 98 2.05 3.40 -8.73
CA TYR A 98 2.18 4.85 -8.51
C TYR A 98 3.01 5.52 -9.61
N ALA A 99 4.15 4.92 -9.98
CA ALA A 99 5.00 5.42 -11.06
C ALA A 99 4.28 5.40 -12.41
N TYR A 100 3.55 4.32 -12.71
CA TYR A 100 2.69 4.23 -13.89
C TYR A 100 1.65 5.37 -13.92
N SER A 101 0.95 5.60 -12.82
CA SER A 101 -0.07 6.65 -12.71
C SER A 101 0.53 8.05 -12.94
N LEU A 102 1.75 8.29 -12.43
CA LEU A 102 2.46 9.54 -12.62
C LEU A 102 2.84 9.77 -14.09
N LYS A 103 3.35 8.73 -14.77
CA LYS A 103 3.70 8.81 -16.20
C LYS A 103 2.48 9.07 -17.08
N VAL A 104 1.37 8.38 -16.80
CA VAL A 104 0.09 8.63 -17.51
C VAL A 104 -0.35 10.08 -17.34
N PHE A 105 -0.24 10.63 -16.13
CA PHE A 105 -0.59 12.02 -15.88
C PHE A 105 0.34 13.01 -16.60
N LYS A 106 1.63 12.68 -16.73
CA LYS A 106 2.62 13.48 -17.49
C LYS A 106 2.52 13.29 -19.01
N HIS A 107 1.58 12.48 -19.51
CA HIS A 107 1.45 12.08 -20.90
C HIS A 107 2.71 11.41 -21.49
N GLU A 108 3.45 10.68 -20.64
CA GLU A 108 4.60 9.89 -21.04
C GLU A 108 4.17 8.47 -21.40
N GLU A 109 4.98 7.76 -22.19
CA GLU A 109 4.72 6.36 -22.49
C GLU A 109 4.86 5.51 -21.21
N ALA A 110 3.77 4.83 -20.85
CA ALA A 110 3.70 4.00 -19.66
C ALA A 110 3.12 2.63 -20.01
N GLY A 111 3.87 1.57 -19.72
CA GLY A 111 3.48 0.18 -20.00
C GLY A 111 3.20 -0.64 -18.73
N ILE A 112 2.66 -1.84 -18.90
CA ILE A 112 2.47 -2.81 -17.81
C ILE A 112 3.83 -3.19 -17.17
N SER A 113 4.92 -3.11 -17.94
CA SER A 113 6.29 -3.35 -17.47
C SER A 113 6.71 -2.43 -16.32
N GLU A 114 6.10 -1.25 -16.19
CA GLU A 114 6.36 -0.31 -15.08
C GLU A 114 6.02 -0.93 -13.72
N LEU A 115 5.03 -1.82 -13.65
CA LEU A 115 4.68 -2.51 -12.41
C LEU A 115 5.85 -3.32 -11.84
N LEU A 116 6.76 -3.78 -12.69
CA LEU A 116 7.89 -4.62 -12.33
C LEU A 116 9.25 -3.90 -12.43
N ALA A 117 9.29 -2.70 -13.00
CA ALA A 117 10.52 -1.97 -13.27
C ALA A 117 11.31 -1.59 -12.00
N TYR A 118 10.62 -1.48 -10.87
CA TYR A 118 11.18 -0.97 -9.62
C TYR A 118 11.66 -2.03 -8.63
N PHE A 119 11.74 -3.30 -9.05
CA PHE A 119 12.29 -4.37 -8.23
C PHE A 119 13.73 -4.12 -7.73
N PRO A 120 14.65 -3.50 -8.49
CA PRO A 120 15.98 -3.16 -7.99
C PRO A 120 15.97 -2.20 -6.80
N MET A 121 14.87 -1.43 -6.63
CA MET A 121 14.71 -0.47 -5.54
C MET A 121 13.87 -1.01 -4.36
N LEU A 122 13.57 -2.30 -4.33
CA LEU A 122 12.71 -2.96 -3.34
C LEU A 122 13.05 -2.54 -1.90
N LEU A 123 14.33 -2.58 -1.51
CA LEU A 123 14.75 -2.20 -0.15
C LEU A 123 14.49 -0.73 0.18
N LYS A 124 14.62 0.15 -0.80
CA LYS A 124 14.36 1.58 -0.63
C LYS A 124 12.87 1.87 -0.48
N ILE A 125 12.04 1.22 -1.32
CA ILE A 125 10.58 1.29 -1.25
C ILE A 125 10.07 0.76 0.09
N PHE A 126 10.62 -0.38 0.51
CA PHE A 126 10.30 -0.97 1.82
C PHE A 126 10.71 -0.04 2.98
N GLY A 127 11.92 0.51 2.92
CA GLY A 127 12.39 1.46 3.93
C GLY A 127 11.50 2.70 4.02
N LEU A 128 11.03 3.24 2.90
CA LEU A 128 10.08 4.35 2.86
C LEU A 128 8.73 3.95 3.49
N SER A 129 8.20 2.78 3.10
CA SER A 129 6.93 2.25 3.64
C SER A 129 7.01 2.04 5.15
N LEU A 130 8.11 1.45 5.62
CA LEU A 130 8.33 1.19 7.05
C LEU A 130 8.44 2.50 7.83
N TRP A 131 9.20 3.46 7.31
CA TRP A 131 9.35 4.78 7.92
C TRP A 131 8.00 5.50 8.05
N MET A 132 7.23 5.56 6.97
CA MET A 132 5.91 6.17 6.96
C MET A 132 4.94 5.43 7.89
N GLY A 133 4.90 4.11 7.79
CA GLY A 133 4.02 3.26 8.60
C GLY A 133 4.28 3.39 10.10
N LEU A 134 5.56 3.44 10.51
CA LEU A 134 5.95 3.66 11.91
C LEU A 134 5.40 4.98 12.46
N PHE A 135 5.56 6.07 11.71
CA PHE A 135 5.06 7.38 12.14
C PHE A 135 3.53 7.45 12.13
N ILE A 136 2.88 6.90 11.11
CA ILE A 136 1.41 6.85 11.06
C ILE A 136 0.87 6.04 12.24
N MET A 137 1.47 4.88 12.54
CA MET A 137 1.11 4.05 13.69
C MET A 137 1.28 4.80 15.00
N LEU A 138 2.42 5.49 15.19
CA LEU A 138 2.69 6.26 16.40
C LEU A 138 1.64 7.36 16.63
N TRP A 139 1.30 8.11 15.60
CA TRP A 139 0.27 9.14 15.67
C TRP A 139 -1.13 8.56 15.87
N SER A 140 -1.42 7.40 15.28
CA SER A 140 -2.69 6.69 15.45
C SER A 140 -2.88 6.15 16.87
N CYS A 141 -1.78 5.74 17.53
CA CYS A 141 -1.82 5.31 18.93
C CYS A 141 -2.11 6.47 19.89
N LEU A 142 -1.66 7.70 19.58
CA LEU A 142 -1.98 8.87 20.40
C LEU A 142 -3.47 9.26 20.24
N CYS A 143 -3.93 9.35 19.01
CA CYS A 143 -5.33 9.64 18.64
C CYS A 143 -5.57 9.27 17.17
N TYR A 144 -6.76 8.80 16.84
CA TYR A 144 -7.12 8.42 15.48
C TYR A 144 -7.02 9.58 14.47
N ILE A 145 -7.43 10.79 14.87
CA ILE A 145 -7.43 11.99 14.00
C ILE A 145 -6.01 12.41 13.58
N PRO A 146 -5.01 12.56 14.47
CA PRO A 146 -3.63 12.83 14.07
C PRO A 146 -3.03 11.77 13.14
N GLY A 147 -3.42 10.49 13.31
CA GLY A 147 -3.01 9.41 12.41
C GLY A 147 -3.48 9.63 10.97
N ILE A 148 -4.75 10.03 10.77
CA ILE A 148 -5.29 10.38 9.45
C ILE A 148 -4.54 11.57 8.86
N ILE A 149 -4.28 12.61 9.64
CA ILE A 149 -3.53 13.79 9.18
C ILE A 149 -2.11 13.41 8.76
N ALA A 150 -1.44 12.53 9.52
CA ALA A 150 -0.12 12.03 9.18
C ALA A 150 -0.15 11.22 7.88
N ALA A 151 -1.13 10.32 7.69
CA ALA A 151 -1.29 9.56 6.46
C ALA A 151 -1.49 10.45 5.23
N LEU A 152 -2.31 11.49 5.35
CA LEU A 152 -2.50 12.48 4.28
C LEU A 152 -1.21 13.26 3.97
N ARG A 153 -0.43 13.65 5.00
CA ARG A 153 0.84 14.35 4.83
C ARG A 153 1.91 13.52 4.12
N TYR A 154 1.89 12.20 4.30
CA TYR A 154 2.88 11.30 3.71
C TYR A 154 2.42 10.71 2.36
N SER A 155 1.17 10.95 1.95
CA SER A 155 0.57 10.33 0.77
C SER A 155 1.33 10.57 -0.54
N GLN A 156 2.04 11.71 -0.65
CA GLN A 156 2.79 12.08 -1.85
C GLN A 156 4.22 11.52 -1.88
N ALA A 157 4.72 10.95 -0.77
CA ALA A 157 6.12 10.52 -0.68
C ALA A 157 6.51 9.44 -1.71
N PHE A 158 5.58 8.54 -2.06
CA PHE A 158 5.82 7.54 -3.10
C PHE A 158 5.91 8.14 -4.50
N TYR A 159 5.09 9.15 -4.80
CA TYR A 159 5.14 9.86 -6.08
C TYR A 159 6.44 10.66 -6.22
N ILE A 160 6.92 11.29 -5.15
CA ILE A 160 8.19 12.02 -5.11
C ILE A 160 9.37 11.06 -5.34
N LEU A 161 9.34 9.87 -4.74
CA LEU A 161 10.35 8.84 -4.97
C LEU A 161 10.29 8.28 -6.39
N ALA A 162 9.09 8.14 -6.98
CA ALA A 162 8.92 7.68 -8.36
C ALA A 162 9.43 8.71 -9.37
N GLU A 163 9.30 10.00 -9.07
CA GLU A 163 9.80 11.10 -9.90
C GLU A 163 11.32 11.19 -9.86
N ASP A 164 11.93 11.05 -8.69
CA ASP A 164 13.39 11.04 -8.54
C ASP A 164 13.84 9.89 -7.63
N PRO A 165 14.23 8.77 -8.25
CA PRO A 165 14.70 7.57 -7.54
C PRO A 165 15.96 7.78 -6.68
N ASN A 166 16.73 8.86 -6.90
CA ASN A 166 17.95 9.13 -6.15
C ASN A 166 17.69 9.81 -4.80
N LYS A 167 16.52 10.42 -4.60
CA LYS A 167 16.15 11.08 -3.34
C LYS A 167 16.19 10.13 -2.15
N GLY A 168 16.65 10.63 -1.01
CA GLY A 168 16.66 9.89 0.25
C GLY A 168 15.25 9.73 0.85
N ILE A 169 15.02 8.67 1.63
CA ILE A 169 13.72 8.37 2.28
C ILE A 169 13.21 9.58 3.09
N ARG A 170 14.07 10.18 3.93
CA ARG A 170 13.71 11.35 4.75
C ARG A 170 13.37 12.57 3.91
N GLN A 171 14.06 12.74 2.80
CA GLN A 171 13.81 13.84 1.87
C GLN A 171 12.44 13.70 1.23
N CYS A 172 12.08 12.52 0.70
CA CYS A 172 10.76 12.26 0.12
C CYS A 172 9.63 12.54 1.13
N VAL A 173 9.80 12.12 2.39
CA VAL A 173 8.82 12.37 3.45
C VAL A 173 8.70 13.86 3.80
N ASN A 174 9.81 14.59 3.87
CA ASN A 174 9.78 16.02 4.18
C ASN A 174 9.17 16.83 3.04
N GLU A 175 9.55 16.57 1.80
CA GLU A 175 8.95 17.20 0.62
C GLU A 175 7.44 16.91 0.54
N SER A 176 7.02 15.67 0.85
CA SER A 176 5.60 15.33 0.93
C SER A 176 4.84 16.16 1.98
N LYS A 177 5.45 16.37 3.17
CA LYS A 177 4.86 17.24 4.20
C LYS A 177 4.72 18.69 3.74
N GLU A 178 5.74 19.20 3.07
CA GLU A 178 5.74 20.58 2.53
C GLU A 178 4.67 20.76 1.45
N LEU A 179 4.60 19.85 0.48
CA LEU A 179 3.58 19.86 -0.58
C LEU A 179 2.15 19.81 -0.03
N MET A 180 1.94 19.03 1.03
CA MET A 180 0.62 18.89 1.64
C MET A 180 0.29 20.02 2.63
N SER A 181 1.26 20.86 2.98
CA SER A 181 1.05 22.01 3.88
C SER A 181 0.12 23.03 3.22
N GLY A 182 -0.99 23.34 3.88
CA GLY A 182 -2.03 24.25 3.37
C GLY A 182 -3.09 23.60 2.47
N HIS A 183 -2.84 22.38 1.94
CA HIS A 183 -3.73 21.70 1.00
C HIS A 183 -4.40 20.44 1.54
N LEU A 184 -4.16 20.08 2.80
CA LEU A 184 -4.66 18.85 3.45
C LEU A 184 -6.18 18.71 3.35
N TRP A 185 -6.92 19.78 3.63
CA TRP A 185 -8.37 19.75 3.59
C TRP A 185 -8.91 19.59 2.17
N GLU A 186 -8.33 20.30 1.21
CA GLU A 186 -8.73 20.19 -0.19
C GLU A 186 -8.48 18.78 -0.74
N TYR A 187 -7.33 18.19 -0.39
CA TYR A 187 -6.97 16.83 -0.78
C TYR A 187 -7.89 15.79 -0.13
N PHE A 188 -8.18 15.93 1.17
CA PHE A 188 -9.11 15.05 1.87
C PHE A 188 -10.51 15.06 1.24
N VAL A 189 -11.04 16.25 0.95
CA VAL A 189 -12.35 16.36 0.28
C VAL A 189 -12.31 15.83 -1.17
N LEU A 190 -11.17 15.97 -1.87
CA LEU A 190 -11.00 15.39 -3.20
C LEU A 190 -11.08 13.86 -3.16
N GLN A 191 -10.49 13.22 -2.14
CA GLN A 191 -10.55 11.76 -1.97
C GLN A 191 -11.96 11.26 -1.65
N LEU A 192 -12.80 12.06 -0.99
CA LEU A 192 -14.17 11.69 -0.64
C LEU A 192 -15.18 11.94 -1.77
N SER A 193 -14.82 12.67 -2.81
CA SER A 193 -15.73 13.08 -3.90
C SER A 193 -15.52 12.26 -5.16
#